data_df4ea40833eb76c57fa3c7a44ccb0e28
#
_entry.id   df4ea40833eb76c57fa3c7a44ccb0e28
#
_cell.length_a   1.000
_cell.length_b   1.000
_cell.length_c   1.000
_cell.angle_alpha   90.00
_cell.angle_beta   90.00
_cell.angle_gamma   90.00
#
_symmetry.space_group_name_H-M   'P 1'
#
loop_
_entity.id
_entity.type
_entity.pdbx_description
1 polymer ?
#
loop_
_entity_poly.entity_id
_entity_poly.type
_entity_poly.pdbx_seq_one_letter_code
_entity_poly.pdbx_strand_id
1 'polypeptide(L)'
;HEFDLDATAAEPEEPVDYRHGPRIKWLADLLRELGDAKVLLICRTKEKVQAIFEALSEEINVKAAVFHEDLTLVKRDRNAAWFAEADGARILLCSEIGSEGRNFQFAHHLVLFDLPLNPELLEQRIGRLDRIGQTETIKVHLPYLEHSCTELLMRWHHEGIDGVEHSLKGGYAYLDQFGAAIRKLGPVYHEGDPAVLK
;
A
#
# COMPACT_ATOMS: atom_id res chain seq x y z
N HIS A 1 -1.70 -17.00 2.35
CA HIS A 1 -2.71 -16.23 3.09
C HIS A 1 -2.04 -14.99 3.65
N GLU A 2 -2.33 -13.83 3.04
CA GLU A 2 -1.84 -12.53 3.49
C GLU A 2 -2.71 -12.04 4.65
N PHE A 3 -2.42 -12.50 5.85
CA PHE A 3 -2.96 -11.91 7.06
C PHE A 3 -1.99 -10.82 7.52
N ASP A 4 -2.33 -9.58 7.32
CA ASP A 4 -1.56 -8.46 7.81
C ASP A 4 -2.48 -7.39 8.43
N LEU A 5 -3.13 -7.78 9.52
CA LEU A 5 -3.84 -6.85 10.40
C LEU A 5 -2.86 -6.24 11.39
N ASP A 6 -1.88 -5.42 10.93
CA ASP A 6 -0.85 -4.79 11.77
C ASP A 6 -0.26 -5.80 12.77
N ALA A 7 0.25 -6.91 12.24
CA ALA A 7 0.46 -8.11 13.01
C ALA A 7 1.28 -7.87 14.27
N THR A 8 0.62 -8.07 15.37
CA THR A 8 1.22 -8.55 16.61
C THR A 8 1.32 -10.08 16.63
N ALA A 9 0.80 -10.76 15.59
CA ALA A 9 1.00 -12.18 15.36
C ALA A 9 2.28 -12.38 14.56
N ALA A 10 3.04 -13.43 14.87
CA ALA A 10 4.28 -13.78 14.19
C ALA A 10 4.12 -13.68 12.67
N GLU A 11 5.09 -13.04 12.02
CA GLU A 11 5.15 -12.98 10.56
C GLU A 11 5.01 -14.39 9.99
N PRO A 12 4.35 -14.56 8.82
CA PRO A 12 4.28 -15.87 8.20
C PRO A 12 5.70 -16.40 8.02
N GLU A 13 5.96 -17.63 8.46
CA GLU A 13 7.28 -18.28 8.42
C GLU A 13 7.80 -18.44 6.98
N GLU A 14 6.94 -18.32 5.97
CA GLU A 14 7.31 -18.38 4.55
C GLU A 14 7.01 -17.06 3.85
N PRO A 15 7.96 -16.54 3.02
CA PRO A 15 7.75 -15.37 2.22
C PRO A 15 6.60 -15.61 1.23
N VAL A 16 5.66 -14.66 1.17
CA VAL A 16 4.55 -14.73 0.22
C VAL A 16 5.08 -14.59 -1.21
N ASP A 17 4.82 -15.59 -2.05
CA ASP A 17 5.13 -15.53 -3.48
C ASP A 17 3.99 -14.80 -4.22
N TYR A 18 4.30 -13.61 -4.74
CA TYR A 18 3.35 -12.80 -5.52
C TYR A 18 3.37 -13.09 -7.01
N ARG A 19 4.30 -13.91 -7.51
CA ARG A 19 4.43 -14.23 -8.93
C ARG A 19 3.14 -14.81 -9.49
N HIS A 20 2.73 -14.31 -10.65
CA HIS A 20 1.47 -14.67 -11.32
C HIS A 20 0.19 -14.41 -10.50
N GLY A 21 0.30 -13.76 -9.34
CA GLY A 21 -0.84 -13.38 -8.52
C GLY A 21 -1.73 -12.33 -9.20
N PRO A 22 -3.05 -12.35 -8.94
CA PRO A 22 -3.99 -11.43 -9.60
C PRO A 22 -3.67 -9.95 -9.32
N ARG A 23 -3.16 -9.61 -8.14
CA ARG A 23 -2.79 -8.23 -7.80
C ARG A 23 -1.55 -7.72 -8.55
N ILE A 24 -0.60 -8.61 -8.86
CA ILE A 24 0.57 -8.23 -9.68
C ILE A 24 0.16 -8.02 -11.13
N LYS A 25 -0.71 -8.87 -11.68
CA LYS A 25 -1.27 -8.68 -13.03
C LYS A 25 -2.04 -7.36 -13.10
N TRP A 26 -2.90 -7.10 -12.11
CA TRP A 26 -3.61 -5.83 -12.00
C TRP A 26 -2.64 -4.62 -11.94
N LEU A 27 -1.56 -4.71 -11.14
CA LEU A 27 -0.56 -3.65 -11.04
C LEU A 27 0.16 -3.41 -12.38
N ALA A 28 0.51 -4.49 -13.10
CA ALA A 28 1.10 -4.39 -14.41
C ALA A 28 0.16 -3.72 -15.42
N ASP A 29 -1.13 -4.08 -15.40
CA ASP A 29 -2.15 -3.48 -16.27
C ASP A 29 -2.39 -2.00 -15.92
N LEU A 30 -2.45 -1.65 -14.63
CA LEU A 30 -2.51 -0.27 -14.18
C LEU A 30 -1.31 0.55 -14.72
N LEU A 31 -0.09 0.03 -14.62
CA LEU A 31 1.10 0.70 -15.13
C LEU A 31 1.07 0.86 -16.65
N ARG A 32 0.49 -0.08 -17.40
CA ARG A 32 0.28 0.04 -18.86
C ARG A 32 -0.71 1.16 -19.17
N GLU A 33 -1.84 1.20 -18.45
CA GLU A 33 -2.90 2.21 -18.61
C GLU A 33 -2.39 3.63 -18.30
N LEU A 34 -1.64 3.79 -17.21
CA LEU A 34 -1.15 5.08 -16.75
C LEU A 34 -0.02 5.66 -17.61
N GLY A 35 0.54 4.90 -18.57
CA GLY A 35 1.61 5.36 -19.46
C GLY A 35 2.83 5.84 -18.66
N ASP A 36 3.25 7.09 -18.81
CA ASP A 36 4.45 7.65 -18.18
C ASP A 36 4.22 8.23 -16.77
N ALA A 37 3.01 8.14 -16.23
CA ALA A 37 2.73 8.66 -14.90
C ALA A 37 3.57 7.97 -13.82
N LYS A 38 3.99 8.75 -12.82
CA LYS A 38 4.75 8.25 -11.67
C LYS A 38 3.82 7.63 -10.65
N VAL A 39 4.16 6.42 -10.21
CA VAL A 39 3.38 5.65 -9.25
C VAL A 39 4.20 5.39 -8.00
N LEU A 40 3.69 5.79 -6.84
CA LEU A 40 4.24 5.39 -5.54
C LEU A 40 3.45 4.18 -5.05
N LEU A 41 4.14 3.08 -4.76
CA LEU A 41 3.55 1.92 -4.10
C LEU A 41 4.08 1.85 -2.67
N ILE A 42 3.18 1.75 -1.70
CA ILE A 42 3.54 1.54 -0.30
C ILE A 42 2.95 0.21 0.17
N CYS A 43 3.78 -0.58 0.82
CA CYS A 43 3.39 -1.75 1.57
C CYS A 43 4.09 -1.77 2.94
N ARG A 44 3.68 -2.68 3.81
CA ARG A 44 4.12 -2.66 5.20
C ARG A 44 5.60 -2.94 5.36
N THR A 45 6.11 -4.02 4.76
CA THR A 45 7.45 -4.55 5.05
C THR A 45 8.37 -4.52 3.84
N LYS A 46 9.69 -4.52 4.09
CA LYS A 46 10.73 -4.59 3.07
C LYS A 46 10.70 -5.92 2.31
N GLU A 47 10.33 -7.02 2.98
CA GLU A 47 10.18 -8.34 2.37
C GLU A 47 9.09 -8.32 1.30
N LYS A 48 7.94 -7.67 1.60
CA LYS A 48 6.88 -7.45 0.60
C LYS A 48 7.36 -6.57 -0.54
N VAL A 49 8.07 -5.48 -0.26
CA VAL A 49 8.67 -4.62 -1.31
C VAL A 49 9.48 -5.45 -2.27
N GLN A 50 10.37 -6.30 -1.74
CA GLN A 50 11.26 -7.12 -2.55
C GLN A 50 10.48 -8.16 -3.37
N ALA A 51 9.55 -8.88 -2.74
CA ALA A 51 8.74 -9.91 -3.39
C ALA A 51 7.83 -9.33 -4.48
N ILE A 52 7.22 -8.15 -4.25
CA ILE A 52 6.42 -7.44 -5.25
C ILE A 52 7.31 -6.97 -6.40
N PHE A 53 8.49 -6.42 -6.11
CA PHE A 53 9.43 -5.95 -7.13
C PHE A 53 9.88 -7.10 -8.06
N GLU A 54 10.22 -8.26 -7.50
CA GLU A 54 10.61 -9.45 -8.26
C GLU A 54 9.45 -9.94 -9.14
N ALA A 55 8.26 -10.11 -8.56
CA ALA A 55 7.08 -10.55 -9.27
C ALA A 55 6.68 -9.59 -10.41
N LEU A 56 6.74 -8.28 -10.15
CA LEU A 56 6.44 -7.25 -11.14
C LEU A 56 7.46 -7.24 -12.28
N SER A 57 8.74 -7.46 -11.98
CA SER A 57 9.82 -7.51 -12.98
C SER A 57 9.69 -8.69 -13.94
N GLU A 58 9.06 -9.79 -13.51
CA GLU A 58 8.71 -10.93 -14.37
C GLU A 58 7.49 -10.64 -15.25
N GLU A 59 6.53 -9.85 -14.75
CA GLU A 59 5.26 -9.59 -15.43
C GLU A 59 5.32 -8.46 -16.47
N ILE A 60 6.15 -7.44 -16.23
CA ILE A 60 6.26 -6.26 -17.09
C ILE A 60 7.68 -5.68 -17.09
N ASN A 61 8.15 -5.27 -18.26
CA ASN A 61 9.39 -4.49 -18.37
C ASN A 61 9.12 -3.02 -18.08
N VAL A 62 9.29 -2.61 -16.82
CA VAL A 62 9.10 -1.23 -16.35
C VAL A 62 10.28 -0.77 -15.52
N LYS A 63 10.66 0.50 -15.63
CA LYS A 63 11.68 1.10 -14.78
C LYS A 63 11.13 1.21 -13.35
N ALA A 64 11.56 0.33 -12.47
CA ALA A 64 11.11 0.26 -11.09
C ALA A 64 12.28 0.43 -10.12
N ALA A 65 12.04 1.10 -9.01
CA ALA A 65 12.99 1.26 -7.92
C ALA A 65 12.38 0.82 -6.59
N VAL A 66 13.22 0.40 -5.66
CA VAL A 66 12.83 0.02 -4.31
C VAL A 66 13.33 1.01 -3.28
N PHE A 67 12.59 1.18 -2.19
CA PHE A 67 12.91 2.13 -1.13
C PHE A 67 12.50 1.55 0.23
N HIS A 68 13.45 1.04 0.97
CA HIS A 68 13.21 0.41 2.28
C HIS A 68 14.40 0.62 3.23
N GLU A 69 14.19 0.35 4.51
CA GLU A 69 15.10 0.65 5.61
C GLU A 69 16.48 -0.03 5.52
N ASP A 70 16.58 -1.21 4.90
CA ASP A 70 17.87 -1.92 4.76
C ASP A 70 18.77 -1.35 3.65
N LEU A 71 18.24 -0.47 2.81
CA LEU A 71 19.09 0.23 1.86
C LEU A 71 19.91 1.31 2.56
N THR A 72 21.17 1.45 2.15
CA THR A 72 21.98 2.59 2.61
C THR A 72 21.32 3.92 2.26
N LEU A 73 21.57 4.95 3.06
CA LEU A 73 21.00 6.29 2.83
C LEU A 73 21.32 6.78 1.39
N VAL A 74 22.56 6.59 0.94
CA VAL A 74 22.99 6.97 -0.43
C VAL A 74 22.17 6.24 -1.49
N LYS A 75 21.89 4.95 -1.30
CA LYS A 75 21.09 4.16 -2.27
C LYS A 75 19.63 4.60 -2.25
N ARG A 76 19.07 4.89 -1.07
CA ARG A 76 17.72 5.45 -0.94
C ARG A 76 17.60 6.79 -1.65
N ASP A 77 18.54 7.71 -1.40
CA ASP A 77 18.52 9.02 -2.02
C ASP A 77 18.67 8.95 -3.55
N ARG A 78 19.54 8.06 -4.04
CA ARG A 78 19.67 7.81 -5.48
C ARG A 78 18.41 7.25 -6.12
N ASN A 79 17.75 6.28 -5.48
CA ASN A 79 16.51 5.69 -5.98
C ASN A 79 15.36 6.70 -5.97
N ALA A 80 15.25 7.53 -4.92
CA ALA A 80 14.28 8.62 -4.86
C ALA A 80 14.53 9.70 -5.93
N ALA A 81 15.79 10.08 -6.14
CA ALA A 81 16.17 11.02 -7.20
C ALA A 81 15.83 10.46 -8.59
N TRP A 82 16.18 9.19 -8.85
CA TRP A 82 15.83 8.54 -10.10
C TRP A 82 14.32 8.44 -10.33
N PHE A 83 13.53 8.21 -9.29
CA PHE A 83 12.07 8.26 -9.38
C PHE A 83 11.53 9.65 -9.72
N ALA A 84 12.21 10.73 -9.27
CA ALA A 84 11.82 12.10 -9.56
C ALA A 84 12.17 12.55 -11.00
N GLU A 85 13.14 11.91 -11.66
CA GLU A 85 13.53 12.22 -13.03
C GLU A 85 12.41 11.85 -14.03
N ALA A 86 12.17 12.68 -15.04
CA ALA A 86 11.14 12.41 -16.06
C ALA A 86 11.34 11.04 -16.73
N ASP A 87 12.57 10.74 -17.15
CA ASP A 87 12.94 9.47 -17.79
C ASP A 87 13.38 8.39 -16.79
N GLY A 88 13.23 8.64 -15.49
CA GLY A 88 13.64 7.75 -14.42
C GLY A 88 12.65 6.64 -14.13
N ALA A 89 12.72 6.09 -12.91
CA ALA A 89 11.79 5.04 -12.47
C ALA A 89 10.34 5.51 -12.59
N ARG A 90 9.48 4.64 -13.09
CA ARG A 90 8.03 4.89 -13.21
C ARG A 90 7.28 4.51 -11.95
N ILE A 91 7.77 3.50 -11.25
CA ILE A 91 7.21 3.07 -9.97
C ILE A 91 8.31 3.04 -8.92
N LEU A 92 8.02 3.56 -7.74
CA LEU A 92 8.83 3.41 -6.54
C LEU A 92 8.07 2.56 -5.53
N LEU A 93 8.64 1.40 -5.18
CA LEU A 93 8.07 0.50 -4.20
C LEU A 93 8.70 0.79 -2.83
N CYS A 94 7.89 1.21 -1.87
CA CYS A 94 8.35 1.63 -0.54
C CYS A 94 7.82 0.71 0.55
N SER A 95 8.68 0.40 1.53
CA SER A 95 8.20 -0.05 2.84
C SER A 95 7.65 1.14 3.64
N GLU A 96 6.80 0.85 4.62
CA GLU A 96 6.25 1.87 5.51
C GLU A 96 7.35 2.66 6.22
N ILE A 97 8.27 1.96 6.88
CA ILE A 97 9.42 2.57 7.58
C ILE A 97 10.34 3.31 6.60
N GLY A 98 10.65 2.69 5.45
CA GLY A 98 11.51 3.30 4.44
C GLY A 98 10.97 4.64 3.93
N SER A 99 9.66 4.75 3.74
CA SER A 99 9.00 5.95 3.21
C SER A 99 8.82 7.06 4.26
N GLU A 100 9.05 6.78 5.54
CA GLU A 100 8.83 7.74 6.62
C GLU A 100 9.63 9.04 6.43
N GLY A 101 8.98 10.18 6.66
CA GLY A 101 9.60 11.51 6.51
C GLY A 101 9.89 11.95 5.07
N ARG A 102 9.63 11.13 4.07
CA ARG A 102 9.87 11.47 2.65
C ARG A 102 8.66 12.17 2.03
N ASN A 103 8.93 12.93 0.98
CA ASN A 103 7.94 13.67 0.20
C ASN A 103 8.08 13.29 -1.29
N PHE A 104 6.97 12.85 -1.89
CA PHE A 104 6.87 12.44 -3.28
C PHE A 104 5.74 13.19 -4.01
N GLN A 105 5.51 14.45 -3.66
CA GLN A 105 4.40 15.29 -4.18
C GLN A 105 4.41 15.49 -5.70
N PHE A 106 5.49 15.14 -6.41
CA PHE A 106 5.53 15.14 -7.87
C PHE A 106 4.80 13.94 -8.49
N ALA A 107 4.50 12.90 -7.70
CA ALA A 107 3.64 11.79 -8.08
C ALA A 107 2.22 12.04 -7.56
N HIS A 108 1.21 11.58 -8.31
CA HIS A 108 -0.20 11.70 -7.93
C HIS A 108 -0.97 10.38 -8.01
N HIS A 109 -0.28 9.28 -8.27
CA HIS A 109 -0.82 7.93 -8.17
C HIS A 109 -0.17 7.19 -7.00
N LEU A 110 -1.00 6.77 -6.04
CA LEU A 110 -0.59 6.00 -4.86
C LEU A 110 -1.24 4.62 -4.91
N VAL A 111 -0.45 3.57 -4.90
CA VAL A 111 -0.92 2.20 -4.72
C VAL A 111 -0.64 1.77 -3.28
N LEU A 112 -1.68 1.46 -2.53
CA LEU A 112 -1.58 0.85 -1.21
C LEU A 112 -1.79 -0.65 -1.36
N PHE A 113 -0.68 -1.39 -1.49
CA PHE A 113 -0.72 -2.82 -1.79
C PHE A 113 -1.25 -3.65 -0.63
N ASP A 114 -1.04 -3.19 0.58
CA ASP A 114 -1.72 -3.61 1.81
C ASP A 114 -2.27 -2.38 2.55
N LEU A 115 -3.31 -2.59 3.36
CA LEU A 115 -3.92 -1.54 4.16
C LEU A 115 -3.57 -1.75 5.64
N PRO A 116 -3.13 -0.71 6.35
CA PRO A 116 -2.97 -0.77 7.79
C PRO A 116 -4.34 -0.83 8.46
N LEU A 117 -4.43 -1.47 9.62
CA LEU A 117 -5.64 -1.38 10.44
C LEU A 117 -5.78 0.02 11.06
N ASN A 118 -4.66 0.66 11.41
CA ASN A 118 -4.65 1.99 12.00
C ASN A 118 -4.94 3.08 10.94
N PRO A 119 -6.04 3.85 11.07
CA PRO A 119 -6.37 4.91 10.13
C PRO A 119 -5.32 6.04 10.06
N GLU A 120 -4.60 6.31 11.15
CA GLU A 120 -3.54 7.33 11.15
C GLU A 120 -2.36 6.93 10.27
N LEU A 121 -2.04 5.63 10.19
CA LEU A 121 -1.02 5.13 9.27
C LEU A 121 -1.48 5.25 7.82
N LEU A 122 -2.77 5.01 7.53
CA LEU A 122 -3.33 5.25 6.19
C LEU A 122 -3.16 6.72 5.80
N GLU A 123 -3.55 7.65 6.68
CA GLU A 123 -3.40 9.08 6.46
C GLU A 123 -1.94 9.49 6.24
N GLN A 124 -1.00 8.92 7.02
CA GLN A 124 0.43 9.14 6.82
C GLN A 124 0.92 8.64 5.46
N ARG A 125 0.43 7.49 4.97
CA ARG A 125 0.77 6.97 3.64
C ARG A 125 0.26 7.89 2.52
N ILE A 126 -0.98 8.35 2.60
CA ILE A 126 -1.56 9.30 1.65
C ILE A 126 -0.79 10.63 1.70
N GLY A 127 -0.44 11.09 2.88
CA GLY A 127 0.34 12.31 3.13
C GLY A 127 1.77 12.29 2.56
N ARG A 128 2.25 11.17 1.98
CA ARG A 128 3.51 11.17 1.21
C ARG A 128 3.39 11.92 -0.11
N LEU A 129 2.18 11.97 -0.67
CA LEU A 129 1.83 12.68 -1.91
C LEU A 129 1.02 13.93 -1.64
N ASP A 130 0.08 13.87 -0.68
CA ASP A 130 -0.82 14.97 -0.32
C ASP A 130 -0.11 15.96 0.62
N ARG A 131 0.52 16.95 0.01
CA ARG A 131 1.27 17.98 0.71
C ARG A 131 0.99 19.36 0.16
N ILE A 132 1.32 20.40 0.95
CA ILE A 132 1.31 21.79 0.51
C ILE A 132 2.14 21.93 -0.76
N GLY A 133 1.50 22.37 -1.85
CA GLY A 133 2.11 22.47 -3.17
C GLY A 133 1.72 21.34 -4.14
N GLN A 134 0.94 20.36 -3.71
CA GLN A 134 0.30 19.41 -4.63
C GLN A 134 -0.76 20.14 -5.47
N THR A 135 -0.64 20.05 -6.79
CA THR A 135 -1.54 20.70 -7.75
C THR A 135 -2.47 19.70 -8.44
N GLU A 136 -2.13 18.41 -8.38
CA GLU A 136 -2.88 17.35 -9.02
C GLU A 136 -3.76 16.60 -8.01
N THR A 137 -4.88 16.10 -8.46
CA THR A 137 -5.72 15.19 -7.64
C THR A 137 -4.98 13.88 -7.42
N ILE A 138 -4.79 13.51 -6.15
CA ILE A 138 -4.19 12.23 -5.79
C ILE A 138 -5.20 11.12 -6.05
N LYS A 139 -4.77 10.11 -6.80
CA LYS A 139 -5.53 8.90 -7.08
C LYS A 139 -4.98 7.75 -6.25
N VAL A 140 -5.78 7.30 -5.28
CA VAL A 140 -5.44 6.18 -4.40
C VAL A 140 -6.00 4.90 -4.99
N HIS A 141 -5.15 3.92 -5.21
CA HIS A 141 -5.48 2.61 -5.76
C HIS A 141 -5.34 1.55 -4.68
N LEU A 142 -6.41 0.80 -4.45
CA LEU A 142 -6.53 -0.22 -3.40
C LEU A 142 -6.78 -1.60 -4.01
N PRO A 143 -5.72 -2.37 -4.36
CA PRO A 143 -5.89 -3.72 -4.87
C PRO A 143 -6.25 -4.69 -3.73
N TYR A 144 -7.51 -5.07 -3.62
CA TYR A 144 -7.97 -6.06 -2.64
C TYR A 144 -8.40 -7.36 -3.33
N LEU A 145 -8.44 -8.43 -2.57
CA LEU A 145 -9.01 -9.70 -2.99
C LEU A 145 -10.42 -9.82 -2.38
N GLU A 146 -11.40 -10.13 -3.22
CA GLU A 146 -12.78 -10.38 -2.77
C GLU A 146 -12.81 -11.50 -1.73
N HIS A 147 -13.71 -11.41 -0.78
CA HIS A 147 -13.90 -12.37 0.31
C HIS A 147 -12.64 -12.61 1.14
N SER A 148 -11.82 -11.58 1.32
CA SER A 148 -10.59 -11.64 2.10
C SER A 148 -10.51 -10.52 3.13
N CYS A 149 -9.55 -10.64 4.06
CA CYS A 149 -9.25 -9.60 5.03
C CYS A 149 -8.88 -8.26 4.36
N THR A 150 -8.31 -8.28 3.15
CA THR A 150 -7.98 -7.05 2.43
C THR A 150 -9.23 -6.31 1.96
N GLU A 151 -10.30 -7.02 1.59
CA GLU A 151 -11.62 -6.41 1.33
C GLU A 151 -12.21 -5.80 2.61
N LEU A 152 -12.17 -6.51 3.72
CA LEU A 152 -12.66 -5.99 4.99
C LEU A 152 -11.97 -4.66 5.36
N LEU A 153 -10.65 -4.59 5.23
CA LEU A 153 -9.89 -3.37 5.49
C LEU A 153 -10.22 -2.25 4.49
N MET A 154 -10.39 -2.58 3.21
CA MET A 154 -10.80 -1.59 2.20
C MET A 154 -12.17 -1.00 2.58
N ARG A 155 -13.15 -1.84 2.89
CA ARG A 155 -14.49 -1.39 3.29
C ARG A 155 -14.47 -0.61 4.60
N TRP A 156 -13.64 -1.04 5.56
CA TRP A 156 -13.43 -0.30 6.81
C TRP A 156 -12.96 1.13 6.55
N HIS A 157 -11.90 1.29 5.76
CA HIS A 157 -11.31 2.59 5.52
C HIS A 157 -12.14 3.48 4.58
N HIS A 158 -12.73 2.91 3.54
CA HIS A 158 -13.46 3.67 2.53
C HIS A 158 -14.93 3.85 2.88
N GLU A 159 -15.66 2.75 3.13
CA GLU A 159 -17.11 2.80 3.40
C GLU A 159 -17.43 3.10 4.87
N GLY A 160 -16.59 2.61 5.80
CA GLY A 160 -16.87 2.69 7.24
C GLY A 160 -16.50 4.04 7.86
N ILE A 161 -15.29 4.53 7.62
CA ILE A 161 -14.77 5.75 8.25
C ILE A 161 -14.43 6.86 7.26
N ASP A 162 -14.60 6.63 5.95
CA ASP A 162 -14.30 7.60 4.88
C ASP A 162 -12.87 8.18 4.92
N GLY A 163 -11.92 7.36 5.41
CA GLY A 163 -10.54 7.77 5.66
C GLY A 163 -9.65 7.78 4.44
N VAL A 164 -10.15 7.35 3.27
CA VAL A 164 -9.43 7.41 1.99
C VAL A 164 -9.62 8.76 1.32
N GLU A 165 -10.83 9.32 1.40
CA GLU A 165 -11.20 10.57 0.74
C GLU A 165 -11.04 11.79 1.65
N HIS A 166 -11.16 11.61 2.96
CA HIS A 166 -11.12 12.70 3.92
C HIS A 166 -10.12 12.44 5.05
N SER A 167 -9.43 13.50 5.48
CA SER A 167 -8.56 13.44 6.66
C SER A 167 -9.39 13.20 7.93
N LEU A 168 -9.00 12.20 8.70
CA LEU A 168 -9.70 11.77 9.91
C LEU A 168 -9.17 12.52 11.14
N LYS A 169 -9.97 13.43 11.70
CA LYS A 169 -9.66 13.98 13.02
C LYS A 169 -9.91 12.91 14.08
N GLY A 170 -8.83 12.38 14.68
CA GLY A 170 -8.93 11.39 15.75
C GLY A 170 -9.07 9.95 15.26
N GLY A 171 -8.35 9.56 14.21
CA GLY A 171 -8.32 8.20 13.68
C GLY A 171 -8.04 7.12 14.72
N TYR A 172 -7.26 7.43 15.76
CA TYR A 172 -6.99 6.53 16.89
C TYR A 172 -8.26 6.13 17.65
N ALA A 173 -9.26 7.03 17.80
CA ALA A 173 -10.51 6.71 18.47
C ALA A 173 -11.30 5.61 17.74
N TYR A 174 -11.27 5.59 16.41
CA TYR A 174 -11.89 4.52 15.62
C TYR A 174 -11.14 3.21 15.80
N LEU A 175 -9.81 3.23 15.85
CA LEU A 175 -9.00 2.05 16.11
C LEU A 175 -9.28 1.46 17.49
N ASP A 176 -9.37 2.30 18.52
CA ASP A 176 -9.69 1.89 19.90
C ASP A 176 -11.07 1.25 19.98
N GLN A 177 -12.05 1.86 19.33
CA GLN A 177 -13.45 1.38 19.37
C GLN A 177 -13.66 0.11 18.56
N PHE A 178 -13.11 0.00 17.36
CA PHE A 178 -13.45 -1.04 16.38
C PHE A 178 -12.32 -2.01 16.05
N GLY A 179 -11.07 -1.65 16.36
CA GLY A 179 -9.89 -2.43 15.93
C GLY A 179 -9.90 -3.87 16.43
N ALA A 180 -10.34 -4.11 17.67
CA ALA A 180 -10.46 -5.47 18.22
C ALA A 180 -11.50 -6.31 17.48
N ALA A 181 -12.63 -5.71 17.09
CA ALA A 181 -13.67 -6.38 16.31
C ALA A 181 -13.16 -6.74 14.92
N ILE A 182 -12.50 -5.82 14.24
CA ILE A 182 -11.94 -6.03 12.89
C ILE A 182 -10.88 -7.13 12.91
N ARG A 183 -9.97 -7.17 13.91
CA ARG A 183 -9.00 -8.25 14.07
C ARG A 183 -9.66 -9.62 14.27
N LYS A 184 -10.77 -9.66 14.98
CA LYS A 184 -11.53 -10.90 15.19
C LYS A 184 -12.27 -11.34 13.93
N LEU A 185 -12.75 -10.40 13.13
CA LEU A 185 -13.50 -10.65 11.90
C LEU A 185 -12.59 -11.03 10.72
N GLY A 186 -11.36 -10.48 10.65
CA GLY A 186 -10.44 -10.72 9.55
C GLY A 186 -10.24 -12.20 9.18
N PRO A 187 -9.96 -13.11 10.14
CA PRO A 187 -9.83 -14.54 9.87
C PRO A 187 -11.07 -15.21 9.30
N VAL A 188 -12.26 -14.85 9.81
CA VAL A 188 -13.56 -15.45 9.44
C VAL A 188 -14.16 -14.83 8.19
N TYR A 189 -13.81 -13.57 7.87
CA TYR A 189 -14.25 -12.91 6.64
C TYR A 189 -13.76 -13.66 5.38
N HIS A 190 -12.64 -14.32 5.51
CA HIS A 190 -12.09 -15.18 4.45
C HIS A 190 -12.99 -16.39 4.13
N GLU A 191 -13.80 -16.85 5.06
CA GLU A 191 -14.72 -18.01 4.92
C GLU A 191 -16.07 -17.63 4.31
N GLY A 192 -16.32 -16.35 3.99
CA GLY A 192 -17.46 -15.92 3.17
C GLY A 192 -18.81 -15.92 3.88
N ASP A 193 -18.86 -15.72 5.21
CA ASP A 193 -20.12 -15.55 5.92
C ASP A 193 -20.56 -14.09 5.96
N PRO A 194 -21.55 -13.67 5.12
CA PRO A 194 -22.07 -12.30 5.13
C PRO A 194 -22.82 -11.92 6.42
N ALA A 195 -23.05 -12.86 7.34
CA ALA A 195 -23.72 -12.60 8.63
C ALA A 195 -22.82 -11.86 9.62
N VAL A 196 -21.53 -11.73 9.36
CA VAL A 196 -20.53 -11.12 10.23
C VAL A 196 -20.51 -9.59 10.13
N LEU A 197 -21.19 -9.01 9.13
CA LEU A 197 -21.25 -7.54 8.88
C LEU A 197 -22.60 -6.91 9.30
N LYS A 198 -23.40 -7.59 10.12
CA LYS A 198 -24.64 -7.01 10.69
C LYS A 198 -24.45 -6.48 12.09
#